data_9829d0f6c6872eda9b0f12f7f56c9bc3
#
_entry.id   9829d0f6c6872eda9b0f12f7f56c9bc3
#
_cell.length_a   1.000
_cell.length_b   1.000
_cell.length_c   1.000
_cell.angle_alpha   90.00
_cell.angle_beta   90.00
_cell.angle_gamma   90.00
#
_symmetry.space_group_name_H-M   'P 1'
#
loop_
_entity.id
_entity.type
_entity.pdbx_description
1 polymer ?
#
loop_
_entity_poly.entity_id
_entity_poly.type
_entity_poly.pdbx_seq_one_letter_code
_entity_poly.pdbx_strand_id
1 'polypeptide(L)'
;SATAQHVVQAVDGDGRYAQIVGWTYNMYGMVQLDDEVEISVERIGKMRHAGTVLEVTCRIDGQIISRGTAITRARVTAFVYPGQGIQQQGMVLDARAQSPAARETWERADALTRTRLGFSILAVVRDNPTELTSNGVTYQPPDGLLNLTPFTQLALATVAFAQTARLREAGCDVWPAYFAGHSLGEYNALSSFAGIIPLETVLELVFHRGPTMHPLIERAAQGRSNYRMGALRPNQFGLKDAQVKDYVESISRASGEFLEIVNYNLAGQQYAIAGTIAGLHALQADASRRAKEAGGKPPFMLVPGIDVPFHSTLLRKGVPEFRDKLDALLPQHIDYERLVGRYIPNLVATPFAMTKEFAAEILK
;
A
#
# COMPACT_ATOMS: atom_id res chain seq x y z
N SER A 1 -24.49 -10.91 -27.30
CA SER A 1 -23.22 -11.41 -26.73
C SER A 1 -22.74 -10.59 -25.52
N ALA A 2 -22.84 -9.28 -25.51
CA ALA A 2 -22.46 -8.45 -24.36
C ALA A 2 -23.29 -8.79 -23.11
N THR A 3 -24.60 -8.97 -23.25
CA THR A 3 -25.49 -9.36 -22.16
C THR A 3 -25.09 -10.74 -21.60
N ALA A 4 -24.83 -11.73 -22.47
CA ALA A 4 -24.39 -13.04 -22.04
C ALA A 4 -23.05 -13.01 -21.29
N GLN A 5 -22.12 -12.17 -21.74
CA GLN A 5 -20.86 -11.96 -21.03
C GLN A 5 -21.07 -11.34 -19.63
N HIS A 6 -22.00 -10.40 -19.51
CA HIS A 6 -22.36 -9.79 -18.22
C HIS A 6 -22.96 -10.83 -17.27
N VAL A 7 -23.86 -11.70 -17.77
CA VAL A 7 -24.45 -12.79 -16.97
C VAL A 7 -23.39 -13.78 -16.53
N VAL A 8 -22.45 -14.16 -17.40
CA VAL A 8 -21.30 -15.03 -17.04
C VAL A 8 -20.48 -14.42 -15.91
N GLN A 9 -20.20 -13.13 -15.99
CA GLN A 9 -19.45 -12.44 -14.94
C GLN A 9 -20.22 -12.39 -13.61
N ALA A 10 -21.54 -12.29 -13.66
CA ALA A 10 -22.39 -12.27 -12.47
C ALA A 10 -22.55 -13.65 -11.82
N VAL A 11 -22.57 -14.73 -12.61
CA VAL A 11 -22.82 -16.09 -12.14
C VAL A 11 -21.56 -16.80 -11.63
N ASP A 12 -20.36 -16.40 -12.06
CA ASP A 12 -19.12 -17.07 -11.66
C ASP A 12 -18.71 -16.75 -10.19
N GLY A 13 -19.67 -16.85 -9.28
CA GLY A 13 -19.52 -16.79 -7.83
C GLY A 13 -19.04 -15.44 -7.31
N ASP A 14 -17.89 -15.03 -7.74
CA ASP A 14 -17.28 -13.73 -7.55
C ASP A 14 -17.23 -12.97 -8.87
N GLY A 15 -18.34 -12.94 -9.60
CA GLY A 15 -18.42 -12.45 -10.99
C GLY A 15 -17.83 -11.08 -11.25
N ARG A 16 -17.68 -10.25 -10.22
CA ARG A 16 -16.88 -9.03 -10.25
C ARG A 16 -15.40 -9.28 -10.48
N TYR A 17 -14.92 -10.51 -10.34
CA TYR A 17 -13.52 -10.91 -10.29
C TYR A 17 -13.08 -11.77 -11.45
N ALA A 18 -14.05 -12.28 -12.21
CA ALA A 18 -13.75 -13.12 -13.33
C ALA A 18 -13.53 -12.29 -14.59
N GLN A 19 -12.44 -12.55 -15.27
CA GLN A 19 -12.22 -12.12 -16.64
C GLN A 19 -12.54 -13.28 -17.56
N ILE A 20 -13.37 -13.05 -18.59
CA ILE A 20 -13.57 -14.03 -19.65
C ILE A 20 -12.29 -14.03 -20.50
N VAL A 21 -11.58 -15.14 -20.48
CA VAL A 21 -10.34 -15.35 -21.22
C VAL A 21 -10.51 -16.27 -22.43
N GLY A 22 -11.62 -16.98 -22.49
CA GLY A 22 -12.00 -17.82 -23.61
C GLY A 22 -13.52 -17.78 -23.81
N TRP A 23 -13.94 -17.73 -25.07
CA TRP A 23 -15.34 -17.71 -25.45
C TRP A 23 -15.55 -18.48 -26.74
N THR A 24 -16.37 -19.52 -26.68
CA THR A 24 -16.87 -20.23 -27.87
C THR A 24 -18.38 -20.03 -27.95
N TYR A 25 -18.92 -19.89 -29.12
CA TYR A 25 -20.32 -19.60 -29.30
C TYR A 25 -20.84 -20.17 -30.62
N ASN A 26 -21.83 -21.04 -30.54
CA ASN A 26 -22.49 -21.62 -31.67
C ASN A 26 -23.93 -21.06 -31.75
N MET A 27 -24.32 -20.55 -32.90
CA MET A 27 -25.66 -20.06 -33.16
C MET A 27 -26.48 -21.13 -33.90
N TYR A 28 -27.68 -21.37 -33.44
CA TYR A 28 -28.64 -22.32 -34.01
C TYR A 28 -29.92 -21.64 -34.52
N GLY A 29 -30.13 -20.38 -34.12
CA GLY A 29 -31.27 -19.56 -34.51
C GLY A 29 -30.90 -18.08 -34.58
N MET A 30 -31.82 -17.28 -35.10
CA MET A 30 -31.72 -15.82 -35.19
C MET A 30 -32.53 -15.18 -34.09
N VAL A 31 -32.03 -14.06 -33.55
CA VAL A 31 -32.76 -13.20 -32.62
C VAL A 31 -33.36 -12.05 -33.43
N GLN A 32 -34.66 -11.82 -33.31
CA GLN A 32 -35.36 -10.69 -33.91
C GLN A 32 -35.47 -9.52 -32.94
N LEU A 33 -35.87 -8.37 -33.46
CA LEU A 33 -36.20 -7.23 -32.62
C LEU A 33 -37.40 -7.61 -31.74
N ASP A 34 -37.34 -7.27 -30.47
CA ASP A 34 -38.37 -7.56 -29.45
C ASP A 34 -38.45 -9.02 -28.96
N ASP A 35 -37.55 -9.91 -29.38
CA ASP A 35 -37.47 -11.25 -28.80
C ASP A 35 -36.95 -11.19 -27.33
N GLU A 36 -37.67 -11.91 -26.46
CA GLU A 36 -37.21 -12.13 -25.08
C GLU A 36 -36.25 -13.31 -25.03
N VAL A 37 -34.99 -13.03 -24.69
CA VAL A 37 -33.93 -14.03 -24.65
C VAL A 37 -33.63 -14.45 -23.21
N GLU A 38 -33.97 -15.70 -22.88
CA GLU A 38 -33.55 -16.33 -21.63
C GLU A 38 -32.04 -16.76 -21.73
N ILE A 39 -31.22 -16.32 -20.78
CA ILE A 39 -29.79 -16.67 -20.71
C ILE A 39 -29.54 -17.50 -19.44
N SER A 40 -29.15 -18.76 -19.62
CA SER A 40 -28.71 -19.63 -18.52
C SER A 40 -27.24 -19.88 -18.58
N VAL A 41 -26.58 -19.85 -17.40
CA VAL A 41 -25.16 -20.07 -17.25
C VAL A 41 -24.92 -21.14 -16.18
N GLU A 42 -24.26 -22.22 -16.54
CA GLU A 42 -23.95 -23.34 -15.65
C GLU A 42 -22.45 -23.58 -15.55
N ARG A 43 -21.97 -23.83 -14.33
CA ARG A 43 -20.56 -24.19 -14.10
C ARG A 43 -20.37 -25.65 -14.44
N ILE A 44 -19.66 -25.94 -15.53
CA ILE A 44 -19.43 -27.32 -16.03
C ILE A 44 -18.06 -27.88 -15.69
N GLY A 45 -17.11 -27.04 -15.22
CA GLY A 45 -15.80 -27.55 -14.86
C GLY A 45 -14.83 -26.49 -14.36
N LYS A 46 -13.64 -26.95 -14.01
CA LYS A 46 -12.47 -26.11 -13.68
C LYS A 46 -11.27 -26.55 -14.52
N MET A 47 -10.51 -25.60 -15.02
CA MET A 47 -9.26 -25.85 -15.69
C MET A 47 -8.10 -25.82 -14.67
N ARG A 48 -7.14 -26.75 -14.83
CA ARG A 48 -5.94 -26.77 -14.01
C ARG A 48 -5.15 -25.48 -14.26
N HIS A 49 -4.96 -24.67 -13.21
CA HIS A 49 -4.27 -23.36 -13.23
C HIS A 49 -4.98 -22.22 -13.97
N ALA A 50 -6.25 -22.34 -14.38
CA ALA A 50 -6.87 -21.33 -15.25
C ALA A 50 -8.27 -20.99 -14.83
N GLY A 51 -9.03 -21.21 -14.08
CA GLY A 51 -10.36 -20.67 -13.84
C GLY A 51 -11.52 -21.65 -14.08
N THR A 52 -12.70 -21.11 -14.16
CA THR A 52 -13.94 -21.85 -14.27
C THR A 52 -14.36 -22.00 -15.72
N VAL A 53 -14.90 -23.17 -16.09
CA VAL A 53 -15.54 -23.40 -17.39
C VAL A 53 -17.04 -23.35 -17.18
N LEU A 54 -17.69 -22.46 -17.91
CA LEU A 54 -19.12 -22.21 -17.82
C LEU A 54 -19.78 -22.54 -19.17
N GLU A 55 -20.90 -23.24 -19.17
CA GLU A 55 -21.75 -23.35 -20.32
C GLU A 55 -22.76 -22.21 -20.33
N VAL A 56 -22.93 -21.55 -21.48
CA VAL A 56 -23.86 -20.47 -21.68
C VAL A 56 -24.90 -20.92 -22.72
N THR A 57 -26.15 -20.92 -22.35
CA THR A 57 -27.24 -21.28 -23.26
C THR A 57 -28.25 -20.12 -23.36
N CYS A 58 -28.58 -19.73 -24.58
CA CYS A 58 -29.65 -18.73 -24.82
C CYS A 58 -30.86 -19.42 -25.47
N ARG A 59 -32.06 -19.07 -24.99
CA ARG A 59 -33.32 -19.61 -25.49
C ARG A 59 -34.29 -18.50 -25.82
N ILE A 60 -35.15 -18.77 -26.80
CA ILE A 60 -36.34 -17.98 -27.09
C ILE A 60 -37.49 -18.98 -27.10
N ASP A 61 -38.58 -18.74 -26.36
CA ASP A 61 -39.74 -19.63 -26.22
C ASP A 61 -39.35 -21.08 -25.91
N GLY A 62 -38.33 -21.28 -25.08
CA GLY A 62 -37.80 -22.57 -24.68
C GLY A 62 -36.88 -23.26 -25.70
N GLN A 63 -36.79 -22.75 -26.94
CA GLN A 63 -35.89 -23.29 -27.96
C GLN A 63 -34.48 -22.72 -27.84
N ILE A 64 -33.46 -23.58 -27.92
CA ILE A 64 -32.06 -23.15 -27.88
C ILE A 64 -31.70 -22.46 -29.18
N ILE A 65 -31.42 -21.17 -29.10
CA ILE A 65 -30.96 -20.37 -30.25
C ILE A 65 -29.44 -20.23 -30.30
N SER A 66 -28.76 -20.43 -29.15
CA SER A 66 -27.32 -20.50 -29.12
C SER A 66 -26.83 -21.22 -27.87
N ARG A 67 -25.64 -21.81 -27.99
CA ARG A 67 -24.91 -22.45 -26.89
C ARG A 67 -23.43 -22.20 -27.06
N GLY A 68 -22.77 -21.93 -25.96
CA GLY A 68 -21.34 -21.67 -25.97
C GLY A 68 -20.66 -22.02 -24.66
N THR A 69 -19.36 -21.89 -24.64
CA THR A 69 -18.55 -22.10 -23.44
C THR A 69 -17.77 -20.83 -23.13
N ALA A 70 -17.87 -20.37 -21.90
CA ALA A 70 -17.02 -19.30 -21.36
C ALA A 70 -15.94 -19.90 -20.45
N ILE A 71 -14.72 -19.43 -20.59
CA ILE A 71 -13.64 -19.73 -19.66
C ILE A 71 -13.35 -18.44 -18.92
N THR A 72 -13.51 -18.46 -17.59
CA THR A 72 -13.25 -17.34 -16.73
C THR A 72 -11.94 -17.53 -15.96
N ARG A 73 -11.26 -16.45 -15.70
CA ARG A 73 -10.01 -16.43 -14.93
C ARG A 73 -10.08 -15.29 -13.92
N ALA A 74 -9.68 -15.57 -12.67
CA ALA A 74 -9.50 -14.48 -11.70
C ALA A 74 -8.49 -13.47 -12.25
N ARG A 75 -8.81 -12.20 -12.22
CA ARG A 75 -7.86 -11.14 -12.58
C ARG A 75 -6.76 -11.12 -11.53
N VAL A 76 -5.52 -11.19 -11.95
CA VAL A 76 -4.35 -11.02 -11.09
C VAL A 76 -3.90 -9.55 -11.22
N THR A 77 -4.62 -8.66 -10.57
CA THR A 77 -4.25 -7.25 -10.48
C THR A 77 -3.96 -6.92 -9.03
N ALA A 78 -2.94 -6.10 -8.77
CA ALA A 78 -2.64 -5.61 -7.44
C ALA A 78 -2.43 -4.10 -7.45
N PHE A 79 -3.04 -3.41 -6.50
CA PHE A 79 -2.76 -2.01 -6.19
C PHE A 79 -1.82 -1.96 -5.01
N VAL A 80 -0.63 -1.40 -5.21
CA VAL A 80 0.39 -1.32 -4.18
C VAL A 80 0.71 0.13 -3.85
N TYR A 81 0.75 0.43 -2.57
CA TYR A 81 0.99 1.76 -2.04
C TYR A 81 2.34 1.83 -1.35
N PRO A 82 3.24 2.69 -1.83
CA PRO A 82 4.57 2.81 -1.25
C PRO A 82 4.52 3.46 0.15
N GLY A 83 5.58 3.19 0.92
CA GLY A 83 5.85 3.88 2.17
C GLY A 83 6.56 5.21 1.97
N GLN A 84 7.03 5.78 3.08
CA GLN A 84 7.84 7.00 3.11
C GLN A 84 9.21 6.76 2.45
N GLY A 85 9.76 7.80 1.80
CA GLY A 85 11.06 7.77 1.12
C GLY A 85 10.99 8.06 -0.38
N ILE A 86 9.78 8.25 -0.94
CA ILE A 86 9.57 8.56 -2.37
C ILE A 86 9.03 9.97 -2.61
N GLN A 87 8.88 10.77 -1.55
CA GLN A 87 8.35 12.12 -1.64
C GLN A 87 9.24 13.03 -2.46
N GLN A 88 8.62 13.88 -3.26
CA GLN A 88 9.30 14.87 -4.08
C GLN A 88 8.49 16.16 -4.12
N GLN A 89 9.18 17.29 -4.22
CA GLN A 89 8.53 18.58 -4.41
C GLN A 89 7.70 18.57 -5.70
N GLY A 90 6.48 19.07 -5.62
CA GLY A 90 5.57 19.14 -6.76
C GLY A 90 4.91 17.81 -7.15
N MET A 91 5.14 16.71 -6.40
CA MET A 91 4.61 15.39 -6.75
C MET A 91 3.09 15.41 -6.99
N VAL A 92 2.67 14.86 -8.15
CA VAL A 92 1.26 14.65 -8.53
C VAL A 92 0.42 15.94 -8.64
N LEU A 93 1.01 17.13 -8.63
CA LEU A 93 0.29 18.38 -8.86
C LEU A 93 -0.17 18.55 -10.32
N ASP A 94 0.49 17.90 -11.27
CA ASP A 94 0.06 17.77 -12.66
C ASP A 94 -1.28 17.02 -12.75
N ALA A 95 -1.46 15.94 -11.99
CA ALA A 95 -2.71 15.23 -11.92
C ALA A 95 -3.86 16.10 -11.39
N ARG A 96 -3.59 16.98 -10.42
CA ARG A 96 -4.54 17.99 -9.94
C ARG A 96 -5.02 18.93 -11.05
N ALA A 97 -4.12 19.30 -11.96
CA ALA A 97 -4.46 20.15 -13.10
C ALA A 97 -5.33 19.43 -14.15
N GLN A 98 -5.13 18.14 -14.33
CA GLN A 98 -5.71 17.34 -15.41
C GLN A 98 -6.98 16.57 -15.02
N SER A 99 -7.16 16.23 -13.74
CA SER A 99 -8.25 15.40 -13.22
C SER A 99 -9.11 16.17 -12.21
N PRO A 100 -10.41 16.41 -12.47
CA PRO A 100 -11.35 16.96 -11.51
C PRO A 100 -11.40 16.18 -10.19
N ALA A 101 -11.41 14.84 -10.23
CA ALA A 101 -11.45 14.01 -9.03
C ALA A 101 -10.16 14.12 -8.19
N ALA A 102 -9.00 14.21 -8.84
CA ALA A 102 -7.73 14.47 -8.13
C ALA A 102 -7.71 15.88 -7.55
N ARG A 103 -8.25 16.87 -8.26
CA ARG A 103 -8.36 18.27 -7.78
C ARG A 103 -9.22 18.34 -6.53
N GLU A 104 -10.40 17.75 -6.54
CA GLU A 104 -11.29 17.71 -5.38
C GLU A 104 -10.59 17.10 -4.16
N THR A 105 -9.86 16.00 -4.36
CA THR A 105 -9.07 15.36 -3.29
C THR A 105 -8.06 16.33 -2.68
N TRP A 106 -7.30 17.04 -3.51
CA TRP A 106 -6.32 18.01 -3.05
C TRP A 106 -6.95 19.19 -2.31
N GLU A 107 -8.10 19.67 -2.80
CA GLU A 107 -8.84 20.79 -2.18
C GLU A 107 -9.40 20.40 -0.81
N ARG A 108 -9.96 19.20 -0.68
CA ARG A 108 -10.43 18.66 0.61
C ARG A 108 -9.27 18.49 1.60
N ALA A 109 -8.15 17.91 1.16
CA ALA A 109 -6.97 17.76 2.00
C ALA A 109 -6.40 19.11 2.46
N ASP A 110 -6.31 20.07 1.56
CA ASP A 110 -5.81 21.43 1.87
C ASP A 110 -6.74 22.19 2.81
N ALA A 111 -8.06 22.09 2.62
CA ALA A 111 -9.04 22.67 3.51
C ALA A 111 -8.94 22.08 4.93
N LEU A 112 -8.82 20.76 5.05
CA LEU A 112 -8.62 20.10 6.34
C LEU A 112 -7.36 20.59 7.04
N THR A 113 -6.22 20.59 6.33
CA THR A 113 -4.94 20.93 6.93
C THR A 113 -4.88 22.41 7.35
N ARG A 114 -5.50 23.31 6.58
CA ARG A 114 -5.63 24.72 6.96
C ARG A 114 -6.48 24.90 8.22
N THR A 115 -7.61 24.21 8.30
CA THR A 115 -8.56 24.41 9.40
C THR A 115 -8.14 23.72 10.70
N ARG A 116 -7.58 22.51 10.61
CA ARG A 116 -7.26 21.72 11.80
C ARG A 116 -5.79 21.75 12.18
N LEU A 117 -4.91 21.82 11.18
CA LEU A 117 -3.47 21.73 11.39
C LEU A 117 -2.75 23.08 11.22
N GLY A 118 -3.44 24.12 10.73
CA GLY A 118 -2.92 25.49 10.63
C GLY A 118 -1.93 25.72 9.48
N PHE A 119 -1.90 24.84 8.45
CA PHE A 119 -1.04 25.04 7.27
C PHE A 119 -1.68 24.47 5.99
N SER A 120 -1.13 24.83 4.85
CA SER A 120 -1.55 24.33 3.54
C SER A 120 -0.67 23.14 3.10
N ILE A 121 -1.27 21.96 2.95
CA ILE A 121 -0.53 20.80 2.38
C ILE A 121 -0.18 21.03 0.91
N LEU A 122 -1.01 21.74 0.16
CA LEU A 122 -0.69 22.15 -1.21
C LEU A 122 0.56 23.01 -1.30
N ALA A 123 0.70 24.00 -0.39
CA ALA A 123 1.90 24.83 -0.33
C ALA A 123 3.13 24.02 0.07
N VAL A 124 2.99 23.13 1.05
CA VAL A 124 4.09 22.23 1.48
C VAL A 124 4.57 21.36 0.32
N VAL A 125 3.67 20.75 -0.45
CA VAL A 125 4.07 19.89 -1.59
C VAL A 125 4.64 20.70 -2.73
N ARG A 126 4.05 21.86 -3.05
CA ARG A 126 4.49 22.71 -4.16
C ARG A 126 5.87 23.32 -3.91
N ASP A 127 6.05 23.90 -2.72
CA ASP A 127 7.17 24.80 -2.43
C ASP A 127 8.27 24.13 -1.58
N ASN A 128 7.95 23.05 -0.87
CA ASN A 128 8.81 22.36 0.11
C ASN A 128 9.56 23.34 1.04
N PRO A 129 8.85 24.24 1.76
CA PRO A 129 9.50 25.28 2.54
C PRO A 129 10.36 24.69 3.66
N THR A 130 11.41 25.41 4.05
CA THR A 130 12.34 25.02 5.12
C THR A 130 11.90 25.56 6.48
N GLU A 131 10.84 26.37 6.53
CA GLU A 131 10.28 26.91 7.77
C GLU A 131 8.76 26.96 7.68
N LEU A 132 8.10 26.59 8.78
CA LEU A 132 6.65 26.72 8.94
C LEU A 132 6.31 26.84 10.42
N THR A 133 5.50 27.83 10.77
CA THR A 133 4.87 27.87 12.10
C THR A 133 3.40 27.46 11.97
N SER A 134 3.00 26.48 12.76
CA SER A 134 1.64 25.93 12.77
C SER A 134 1.24 25.60 14.21
N ASN A 135 0.07 26.11 14.63
CA ASN A 135 -0.48 25.87 15.97
C ASN A 135 0.52 26.15 17.11
N GLY A 136 1.34 27.18 16.96
CA GLY A 136 2.36 27.59 17.95
C GLY A 136 3.64 26.77 17.93
N VAL A 137 3.78 25.79 17.02
CA VAL A 137 5.00 25.01 16.82
C VAL A 137 5.70 25.45 15.55
N THR A 138 7.00 25.78 15.66
CA THR A 138 7.82 26.12 14.49
C THR A 138 8.67 24.92 14.08
N TYR A 139 8.56 24.56 12.79
CA TYR A 139 9.30 23.49 12.14
C TYR A 139 10.36 24.13 11.22
N GLN A 140 11.61 23.70 11.34
CA GLN A 140 12.72 24.23 10.55
C GLN A 140 13.63 23.11 10.03
N PRO A 141 13.12 22.17 9.22
CA PRO A 141 13.93 21.10 8.65
C PRO A 141 14.86 21.66 7.56
N PRO A 142 16.17 21.33 7.59
CA PRO A 142 17.13 21.86 6.61
C PRO A 142 16.84 21.43 5.17
N ASP A 143 16.23 20.23 4.99
CA ASP A 143 15.95 19.65 3.69
C ASP A 143 14.49 19.91 3.23
N GLY A 144 13.77 20.80 3.91
CA GLY A 144 12.38 21.14 3.63
C GLY A 144 11.37 20.21 4.34
N LEU A 145 10.14 20.73 4.48
CA LEU A 145 9.06 20.08 5.25
C LEU A 145 8.68 18.72 4.71
N LEU A 146 8.80 18.47 3.40
CA LEU A 146 8.52 17.15 2.82
C LEU A 146 9.46 16.05 3.31
N ASN A 147 10.58 16.39 3.95
CA ASN A 147 11.51 15.44 4.56
C ASN A 147 11.30 15.30 6.08
N LEU A 148 10.29 15.95 6.64
CA LEU A 148 9.89 15.80 8.03
C LEU A 148 8.64 14.92 8.12
N THR A 149 8.74 13.84 8.88
CA THR A 149 7.76 12.74 8.94
C THR A 149 6.28 13.16 8.93
N PRO A 150 5.78 14.11 9.77
CA PRO A 150 4.36 14.46 9.77
C PRO A 150 3.88 14.97 8.42
N PHE A 151 4.66 15.84 7.78
CA PHE A 151 4.33 16.43 6.49
C PHE A 151 4.51 15.44 5.33
N THR A 152 5.55 14.60 5.38
CA THR A 152 5.78 13.54 4.40
C THR A 152 4.60 12.58 4.37
N GLN A 153 4.17 12.09 5.52
CA GLN A 153 3.08 11.11 5.61
C GLN A 153 1.76 11.71 5.14
N LEU A 154 1.48 12.95 5.52
CA LEU A 154 0.29 13.68 5.08
C LEU A 154 0.27 13.90 3.56
N ALA A 155 1.39 14.32 2.98
CA ALA A 155 1.54 14.53 1.55
C ALA A 155 1.34 13.22 0.77
N LEU A 156 1.98 12.13 1.21
CA LEU A 156 1.86 10.82 0.55
C LEU A 156 0.44 10.24 0.67
N ALA A 157 -0.26 10.45 1.78
CA ALA A 157 -1.65 10.04 1.90
C ALA A 157 -2.56 10.84 0.95
N THR A 158 -2.37 12.15 0.85
CA THR A 158 -3.10 12.99 -0.11
C THR A 158 -2.85 12.54 -1.55
N VAL A 159 -1.59 12.26 -1.91
CA VAL A 159 -1.20 11.75 -3.23
C VAL A 159 -1.86 10.41 -3.53
N ALA A 160 -1.88 9.49 -2.57
CA ALA A 160 -2.51 8.17 -2.75
C ALA A 160 -4.00 8.30 -3.09
N PHE A 161 -4.72 9.17 -2.38
CA PHE A 161 -6.13 9.45 -2.67
C PHE A 161 -6.31 10.12 -4.04
N ALA A 162 -5.51 11.14 -4.36
CA ALA A 162 -5.62 11.86 -5.62
C ALA A 162 -5.34 10.94 -6.83
N GLN A 163 -4.32 10.09 -6.76
CA GLN A 163 -4.03 9.13 -7.81
C GLN A 163 -5.10 8.05 -7.92
N THR A 164 -5.61 7.54 -6.81
CA THR A 164 -6.69 6.55 -6.81
C THR A 164 -7.97 7.15 -7.41
N ALA A 165 -8.32 8.40 -7.05
CA ALA A 165 -9.45 9.12 -7.61
C ALA A 165 -9.31 9.33 -9.13
N ARG A 166 -8.12 9.72 -9.59
CA ARG A 166 -7.81 9.86 -11.03
C ARG A 166 -7.94 8.54 -11.78
N LEU A 167 -7.46 7.43 -11.22
CA LEU A 167 -7.61 6.11 -11.83
C LEU A 167 -9.07 5.70 -11.97
N ARG A 168 -9.88 5.97 -10.94
CA ARG A 168 -11.33 5.71 -10.99
C ARG A 168 -12.04 6.57 -12.03
N GLU A 169 -11.74 7.86 -12.08
CA GLU A 169 -12.25 8.79 -13.09
C GLU A 169 -11.92 8.32 -14.52
N ALA A 170 -10.73 7.76 -14.72
CA ALA A 170 -10.31 7.19 -16.00
C ALA A 170 -10.92 5.80 -16.32
N GLY A 171 -11.83 5.29 -15.49
CA GLY A 171 -12.41 3.96 -15.65
C GLY A 171 -11.46 2.80 -15.37
N CYS A 172 -10.32 3.07 -14.72
CA CYS A 172 -9.34 2.07 -14.30
C CYS A 172 -9.67 1.48 -12.93
N ASP A 173 -10.94 1.50 -12.52
CA ASP A 173 -11.40 0.86 -11.29
C ASP A 173 -11.48 -0.65 -11.50
N VAL A 174 -10.31 -1.27 -11.49
CA VAL A 174 -10.17 -2.71 -11.66
C VAL A 174 -10.53 -3.41 -10.37
N TRP A 175 -11.71 -3.97 -10.36
CA TRP A 175 -12.22 -4.75 -9.25
C TRP A 175 -12.47 -6.19 -9.71
N PRO A 176 -12.00 -7.17 -9.01
CA PRO A 176 -11.23 -7.18 -7.80
C PRO A 176 -9.76 -7.14 -8.09
N ALA A 177 -9.09 -6.51 -7.18
CA ALA A 177 -7.65 -6.54 -7.16
C ALA A 177 -7.19 -6.89 -5.76
N TYR A 178 -6.05 -7.52 -5.66
CA TYR A 178 -5.31 -7.50 -4.42
C TYR A 178 -4.85 -6.07 -4.13
N PHE A 179 -4.74 -5.71 -2.88
CA PHE A 179 -4.16 -4.45 -2.50
C PHE A 179 -3.33 -4.57 -1.24
N ALA A 180 -2.25 -3.84 -1.22
CA ALA A 180 -1.28 -3.84 -0.13
C ALA A 180 -0.61 -2.47 -0.05
N GLY A 181 0.00 -2.18 1.09
CA GLY A 181 0.80 -0.99 1.25
C GLY A 181 1.98 -1.25 2.15
N HIS A 182 3.15 -0.72 1.84
CA HIS A 182 4.32 -0.83 2.70
C HIS A 182 4.31 0.26 3.77
N SER A 183 4.29 -0.11 5.05
CA SER A 183 4.32 0.83 6.19
C SER A 183 3.19 1.88 6.10
N LEU A 184 3.51 3.17 5.87
CA LEU A 184 2.51 4.22 5.59
C LEU A 184 1.55 3.84 4.46
N GLY A 185 2.04 3.14 3.45
CA GLY A 185 1.23 2.68 2.33
C GLY A 185 0.08 1.78 2.74
N GLU A 186 0.16 1.09 3.86
CA GLU A 186 -0.94 0.28 4.38
C GLU A 186 -2.15 1.13 4.76
N TYR A 187 -1.94 2.27 5.43
CA TYR A 187 -3.01 3.26 5.68
C TYR A 187 -3.60 3.77 4.37
N ASN A 188 -2.75 4.04 3.37
CA ASN A 188 -3.19 4.51 2.06
C ASN A 188 -4.00 3.45 1.31
N ALA A 189 -3.61 2.18 1.38
CA ALA A 189 -4.33 1.07 0.77
C ALA A 189 -5.72 0.87 1.41
N LEU A 190 -5.80 0.88 2.74
CA LEU A 190 -7.03 0.75 3.50
C LEU A 190 -7.98 1.94 3.31
N SER A 191 -7.44 3.14 3.17
CA SER A 191 -8.24 4.36 3.02
C SER A 191 -8.59 4.66 1.57
N SER A 192 -7.62 4.87 0.68
CA SER A 192 -7.89 5.33 -0.68
C SER A 192 -8.42 4.23 -1.60
N PHE A 193 -7.94 2.98 -1.45
CA PHE A 193 -8.41 1.87 -2.28
C PHE A 193 -9.63 1.17 -1.67
N ALA A 194 -9.52 0.63 -0.46
CA ALA A 194 -10.64 -0.06 0.18
C ALA A 194 -11.75 0.88 0.64
N GLY A 195 -11.45 2.15 0.91
CA GLY A 195 -12.43 3.15 1.34
C GLY A 195 -13.02 2.88 2.72
N ILE A 196 -12.30 2.14 3.58
CA ILE A 196 -12.75 1.85 4.95
C ILE A 196 -12.38 2.93 5.96
N ILE A 197 -11.43 3.80 5.61
CA ILE A 197 -11.03 4.97 6.40
C ILE A 197 -11.21 6.20 5.50
N PRO A 198 -12.02 7.19 5.91
CA PRO A 198 -12.20 8.44 5.16
C PRO A 198 -10.90 9.23 4.98
N LEU A 199 -10.83 10.07 3.94
CA LEU A 199 -9.67 10.93 3.66
C LEU A 199 -9.28 11.77 4.88
N GLU A 200 -10.25 12.45 5.47
CA GLU A 200 -10.03 13.35 6.60
C GLU A 200 -9.45 12.60 7.81
N THR A 201 -9.99 11.43 8.09
CA THR A 201 -9.52 10.58 9.19
C THR A 201 -8.10 10.09 8.97
N VAL A 202 -7.77 9.59 7.76
CA VAL A 202 -6.40 9.09 7.52
C VAL A 202 -5.38 10.22 7.55
N LEU A 203 -5.72 11.41 7.06
CA LEU A 203 -4.83 12.57 7.13
C LEU A 203 -4.49 12.96 8.58
N GLU A 204 -5.47 12.97 9.47
CA GLU A 204 -5.24 13.23 10.89
C GLU A 204 -4.41 12.11 11.53
N LEU A 205 -4.74 10.84 11.26
CA LEU A 205 -4.00 9.69 11.81
C LEU A 205 -2.52 9.72 11.42
N VAL A 206 -2.23 9.90 10.13
CA VAL A 206 -0.83 9.88 9.66
C VAL A 206 -0.05 11.11 10.10
N PHE A 207 -0.71 12.26 10.28
CA PHE A 207 -0.09 13.42 10.87
C PHE A 207 0.30 13.16 12.33
N HIS A 208 -0.60 12.60 13.13
CA HIS A 208 -0.35 12.31 14.55
C HIS A 208 0.74 11.25 14.76
N ARG A 209 0.98 10.34 13.82
CA ARG A 209 2.10 9.38 13.90
C ARG A 209 3.44 10.08 14.07
N GLY A 210 3.66 11.20 13.39
CA GLY A 210 4.90 11.95 13.48
C GLY A 210 5.16 12.51 14.89
N PRO A 211 4.28 13.38 15.43
CA PRO A 211 4.39 13.91 16.79
C PRO A 211 4.50 12.83 17.87
N THR A 212 3.81 11.68 17.73
CA THR A 212 3.92 10.58 18.70
C THR A 212 5.30 9.90 18.65
N MET A 213 5.90 9.72 17.48
CA MET A 213 7.19 9.03 17.34
C MET A 213 8.39 9.94 17.57
N HIS A 214 8.28 11.22 17.20
CA HIS A 214 9.39 12.16 17.21
C HIS A 214 10.04 12.37 18.61
N PRO A 215 9.28 12.54 19.72
CA PRO A 215 9.83 12.74 21.06
C PRO A 215 10.39 11.47 21.69
N LEU A 216 10.11 10.29 21.13
CA LEU A 216 10.64 9.02 21.65
C LEU A 216 12.13 8.83 21.36
N ILE A 217 12.66 9.62 20.44
CA ILE A 217 14.04 9.49 19.94
C ILE A 217 14.83 10.71 20.38
N GLU A 218 16.00 10.45 20.98
CA GLU A 218 16.94 11.51 21.36
C GLU A 218 17.39 12.31 20.15
N ARG A 219 17.42 13.63 20.32
CA ARG A 219 17.81 14.58 19.29
C ARG A 219 18.84 15.56 19.83
N ALA A 220 19.82 15.89 18.99
CA ALA A 220 20.77 16.97 19.27
C ALA A 220 20.04 18.34 19.36
N ALA A 221 20.72 19.34 19.88
CA ALA A 221 20.19 20.68 20.07
C ALA A 221 19.63 21.33 18.79
N GLN A 222 20.13 20.90 17.62
CA GLN A 222 19.63 21.34 16.30
C GLN A 222 18.48 20.47 15.77
N GLY A 223 17.83 19.65 16.62
CA GLY A 223 16.72 18.78 16.25
C GLY A 223 17.09 17.54 15.43
N ARG A 224 18.37 17.30 15.16
CA ARG A 224 18.83 16.15 14.37
C ARG A 224 18.85 14.88 15.20
N SER A 225 18.28 13.80 14.66
CA SER A 225 18.35 12.46 15.23
C SER A 225 19.65 11.75 14.80
N ASN A 226 20.19 10.91 15.68
CA ASN A 226 21.28 9.99 15.35
C ASN A 226 20.80 8.70 14.65
N TYR A 227 19.51 8.59 14.33
CA TYR A 227 18.94 7.39 13.73
C TYR A 227 18.58 7.60 12.27
N ARG A 228 18.75 6.54 11.48
CA ARG A 228 18.37 6.47 10.06
C ARG A 228 17.80 5.08 9.75
N MET A 229 17.37 4.91 8.53
CA MET A 229 17.01 3.61 7.97
C MET A 229 17.84 3.32 6.71
N GLY A 230 18.09 2.03 6.46
CA GLY A 230 18.75 1.57 5.26
C GLY A 230 18.09 0.31 4.70
N ALA A 231 18.29 0.06 3.43
CA ALA A 231 17.87 -1.15 2.74
C ALA A 231 19.08 -2.06 2.50
N LEU A 232 19.06 -3.26 3.08
CA LEU A 232 20.10 -4.29 2.94
C LEU A 232 19.67 -5.32 1.90
N ARG A 233 20.56 -5.70 0.99
CA ARG A 233 20.39 -6.73 -0.04
C ARG A 233 21.40 -7.85 0.15
N PRO A 234 21.16 -8.81 1.04
CA PRO A 234 22.13 -9.85 1.42
C PRO A 234 22.47 -10.82 0.28
N ASN A 235 21.59 -10.99 -0.69
CA ASN A 235 21.83 -11.78 -1.89
C ASN A 235 23.02 -11.28 -2.74
N GLN A 236 23.43 -10.03 -2.58
CA GLN A 236 24.57 -9.45 -3.31
C GLN A 236 25.93 -9.97 -2.80
N PHE A 237 25.96 -10.61 -1.63
CA PHE A 237 27.13 -11.25 -1.05
C PHE A 237 26.87 -12.68 -0.55
N GLY A 238 25.83 -13.33 -1.13
CA GLY A 238 25.57 -14.76 -0.94
C GLY A 238 25.01 -15.14 0.44
N LEU A 239 24.52 -14.19 1.23
CA LEU A 239 23.94 -14.46 2.54
C LEU A 239 22.49 -14.96 2.38
N LYS A 240 22.19 -16.09 3.02
CA LYS A 240 20.85 -16.70 3.00
C LYS A 240 19.94 -16.07 4.04
N ASP A 241 18.62 -16.11 3.81
CA ASP A 241 17.59 -15.54 4.67
C ASP A 241 17.80 -15.85 6.17
N ALA A 242 17.96 -17.12 6.52
CA ALA A 242 18.17 -17.57 7.90
C ALA A 242 19.42 -16.97 8.59
N GLN A 243 20.35 -16.42 7.84
CA GLN A 243 21.62 -15.87 8.35
C GLN A 243 21.60 -14.34 8.53
N VAL A 244 20.58 -13.66 7.95
CA VAL A 244 20.57 -12.19 7.89
C VAL A 244 20.43 -11.57 9.26
N LYS A 245 19.60 -12.15 10.12
CA LYS A 245 19.44 -11.66 11.49
C LYS A 245 20.74 -11.71 12.28
N ASP A 246 21.38 -12.88 12.32
CA ASP A 246 22.64 -13.08 13.03
C ASP A 246 23.76 -12.17 12.48
N TYR A 247 23.77 -11.96 11.16
CA TYR A 247 24.71 -11.04 10.52
C TYR A 247 24.53 -9.60 11.00
N VAL A 248 23.30 -9.06 10.95
CA VAL A 248 23.04 -7.67 11.41
C VAL A 248 23.34 -7.54 12.90
N GLU A 249 22.94 -8.49 13.73
CA GLU A 249 23.23 -8.50 15.16
C GLU A 249 24.73 -8.60 15.44
N SER A 250 25.49 -9.34 14.63
CA SER A 250 26.96 -9.43 14.79
C SER A 250 27.65 -8.09 14.54
N ILE A 251 27.19 -7.34 13.53
CA ILE A 251 27.71 -5.99 13.24
C ILE A 251 27.31 -5.03 14.36
N SER A 252 26.09 -5.10 14.87
CA SER A 252 25.63 -4.31 16.01
C SER A 252 26.52 -4.54 17.25
N ARG A 253 26.75 -5.80 17.61
CA ARG A 253 27.63 -6.16 18.73
C ARG A 253 29.10 -5.70 18.53
N ALA A 254 29.62 -5.89 17.31
CA ALA A 254 31.00 -5.53 17.00
C ALA A 254 31.26 -4.03 17.01
N SER A 255 30.27 -3.23 16.59
CA SER A 255 30.37 -1.76 16.58
C SER A 255 29.94 -1.12 17.89
N GLY A 256 29.22 -1.81 18.76
CA GLY A 256 28.57 -1.24 19.94
C GLY A 256 27.39 -0.32 19.63
N GLU A 257 26.90 -0.35 18.37
CA GLU A 257 25.88 0.54 17.86
C GLU A 257 24.54 -0.17 17.67
N PHE A 258 23.43 0.56 17.78
CA PHE A 258 22.10 0.01 17.57
C PHE A 258 21.87 -0.28 16.09
N LEU A 259 21.51 -1.53 15.80
CA LEU A 259 21.00 -2.00 14.50
C LEU A 259 19.88 -3.01 14.74
N GLU A 260 18.76 -2.86 14.02
CA GLU A 260 17.62 -3.78 14.09
C GLU A 260 17.02 -3.99 12.70
N ILE A 261 16.72 -5.25 12.34
CA ILE A 261 15.92 -5.56 11.17
C ILE A 261 14.47 -5.23 11.52
N VAL A 262 13.89 -4.29 10.82
CA VAL A 262 12.54 -3.78 11.11
C VAL A 262 11.50 -4.19 10.06
N ASN A 263 11.91 -4.56 8.84
CA ASN A 263 11.04 -5.13 7.83
C ASN A 263 11.76 -6.22 7.04
N TYR A 264 11.07 -7.34 6.87
CA TYR A 264 11.45 -8.48 6.02
C TYR A 264 10.72 -8.33 4.68
N ASN A 265 11.18 -7.41 3.82
CA ASN A 265 10.45 -7.04 2.61
C ASN A 265 10.41 -8.16 1.55
N LEU A 266 11.53 -8.86 1.38
CA LEU A 266 11.63 -10.00 0.49
C LEU A 266 12.71 -10.95 1.02
N ALA A 267 12.29 -12.13 1.44
CA ALA A 267 13.16 -13.13 2.06
C ALA A 267 14.44 -13.37 1.25
N GLY A 268 15.59 -13.27 1.91
CA GLY A 268 16.91 -13.43 1.32
C GLY A 268 17.34 -12.32 0.35
N GLN A 269 16.49 -11.34 0.03
CA GLN A 269 16.77 -10.33 -1.01
C GLN A 269 16.75 -8.90 -0.50
N GLN A 270 15.78 -8.51 0.37
CA GLN A 270 15.67 -7.13 0.83
C GLN A 270 15.10 -7.02 2.24
N TYR A 271 15.82 -6.30 3.08
CA TYR A 271 15.48 -6.03 4.48
C TYR A 271 15.62 -4.55 4.78
N ALA A 272 14.69 -3.99 5.55
CA ALA A 272 14.86 -2.66 6.10
C ALA A 272 15.57 -2.75 7.47
N ILE A 273 16.58 -1.93 7.64
CA ILE A 273 17.39 -1.86 8.86
C ILE A 273 17.22 -0.48 9.48
N ALA A 274 16.79 -0.41 10.72
CA ALA A 274 16.87 0.79 11.53
C ALA A 274 18.17 0.77 12.36
N GLY A 275 18.79 1.93 12.52
CA GLY A 275 20.01 2.00 13.30
C GLY A 275 20.53 3.41 13.52
N THR A 276 21.53 3.51 14.40
CA THR A 276 22.34 4.72 14.51
C THR A 276 23.10 4.97 13.19
N ILE A 277 23.43 6.21 12.91
CA ILE A 277 24.21 6.57 11.71
C ILE A 277 25.51 5.79 11.66
N ALA A 278 26.22 5.70 12.79
CA ALA A 278 27.48 4.95 12.89
C ALA A 278 27.28 3.45 12.66
N GLY A 279 26.24 2.85 13.24
CA GLY A 279 25.90 1.44 13.03
C GLY A 279 25.55 1.11 11.59
N LEU A 280 24.75 1.95 10.94
CA LEU A 280 24.41 1.78 9.53
C LEU A 280 25.63 1.93 8.61
N HIS A 281 26.56 2.83 8.92
CA HIS A 281 27.82 2.94 8.19
C HIS A 281 28.73 1.71 8.40
N ALA A 282 28.78 1.16 9.61
CA ALA A 282 29.52 -0.08 9.87
C ALA A 282 28.94 -1.26 9.07
N LEU A 283 27.60 -1.38 9.06
CA LEU A 283 26.90 -2.39 8.26
C LEU A 283 27.17 -2.20 6.76
N GLN A 284 27.06 -0.97 6.27
CA GLN A 284 27.34 -0.63 4.87
C GLN A 284 28.76 -0.99 4.45
N ALA A 285 29.76 -0.67 5.30
CA ALA A 285 31.16 -0.94 5.02
C ALA A 285 31.42 -2.44 4.91
N ASP A 286 30.96 -3.25 5.89
CA ASP A 286 31.16 -4.70 5.87
C ASP A 286 30.41 -5.35 4.71
N ALA A 287 29.13 -5.00 4.50
CA ALA A 287 28.34 -5.53 3.40
C ALA A 287 28.95 -5.20 2.03
N SER A 288 29.43 -3.96 1.84
CA SER A 288 30.07 -3.53 0.59
C SER A 288 31.38 -4.27 0.32
N ARG A 289 32.18 -4.49 1.34
CA ARG A 289 33.41 -5.31 1.24
C ARG A 289 33.07 -6.71 0.78
N ARG A 290 32.11 -7.39 1.44
CA ARG A 290 31.66 -8.75 1.08
C ARG A 290 31.08 -8.83 -0.33
N ALA A 291 30.27 -7.85 -0.72
CA ALA A 291 29.71 -7.81 -2.06
C ALA A 291 30.78 -7.64 -3.13
N LYS A 292 31.81 -6.81 -2.87
CA LYS A 292 32.96 -6.67 -3.78
C LYS A 292 33.73 -7.98 -3.95
N GLU A 293 33.97 -8.70 -2.84
CA GLU A 293 34.62 -10.01 -2.85
C GLU A 293 33.80 -11.07 -3.62
N ALA A 294 32.46 -10.98 -3.54
CA ALA A 294 31.54 -11.88 -4.22
C ALA A 294 31.20 -11.46 -5.66
N GLY A 295 31.70 -10.32 -6.15
CA GLY A 295 31.34 -9.79 -7.48
C GLY A 295 29.89 -9.28 -7.57
N GLY A 296 29.27 -8.94 -6.44
CA GLY A 296 27.89 -8.46 -6.36
C GLY A 296 27.75 -6.95 -6.59
N LYS A 297 26.49 -6.51 -6.68
CA LYS A 297 26.14 -5.08 -6.78
C LYS A 297 26.13 -4.42 -5.40
N PRO A 298 26.02 -3.06 -5.30
CA PRO A 298 25.91 -2.38 -4.02
C PRO A 298 24.80 -2.99 -3.14
N PRO A 299 25.16 -3.53 -1.96
CA PRO A 299 24.26 -4.33 -1.13
C PRO A 299 23.46 -3.50 -0.13
N PHE A 300 23.79 -2.21 0.02
CA PHE A 300 23.19 -1.36 1.03
C PHE A 300 22.95 0.05 0.50
N MET A 301 21.82 0.65 0.93
CA MET A 301 21.46 2.02 0.60
C MET A 301 20.76 2.66 1.81
N LEU A 302 21.20 3.85 2.21
CA LEU A 302 20.44 4.66 3.17
C LEU A 302 19.16 5.17 2.52
N VAL A 303 18.05 5.13 3.27
CA VAL A 303 16.78 5.69 2.82
C VAL A 303 16.76 7.18 3.11
N PRO A 304 16.64 8.04 2.07
CA PRO A 304 16.68 9.49 2.27
C PRO A 304 15.43 9.99 3.00
N GLY A 305 15.57 11.13 3.70
CA GLY A 305 14.46 11.83 4.36
C GLY A 305 13.82 11.10 5.55
N ILE A 306 14.54 10.14 6.15
CA ILE A 306 14.10 9.43 7.35
C ILE A 306 15.09 9.68 8.48
N ASP A 307 14.59 10.22 9.58
CA ASP A 307 15.35 10.53 10.80
C ASP A 307 14.75 9.89 12.06
N VAL A 308 13.95 8.85 11.88
CA VAL A 308 13.31 8.05 12.92
C VAL A 308 13.57 6.57 12.62
N PRO A 309 13.95 5.75 13.61
CA PRO A 309 14.14 4.31 13.44
C PRO A 309 12.78 3.59 13.38
N PHE A 310 12.03 3.79 12.28
CA PHE A 310 10.67 3.24 12.13
C PHE A 310 10.64 1.72 12.35
N HIS A 311 9.55 1.26 12.92
CA HIS A 311 9.27 -0.15 13.21
C HIS A 311 10.23 -0.81 14.21
N SER A 312 11.20 -0.06 14.78
CA SER A 312 12.13 -0.60 15.78
C SER A 312 11.50 -0.69 17.17
N THR A 313 12.13 -1.50 18.01
CA THR A 313 11.76 -1.65 19.42
C THR A 313 11.86 -0.34 20.20
N LEU A 314 12.66 0.62 19.75
CA LEU A 314 12.79 1.95 20.37
C LEU A 314 11.48 2.75 20.37
N LEU A 315 10.59 2.48 19.41
CA LEU A 315 9.32 3.20 19.28
C LEU A 315 8.16 2.54 20.06
N ARG A 316 8.36 1.40 20.72
CA ARG A 316 7.30 0.68 21.45
C ARG A 316 6.60 1.53 22.51
N LYS A 317 7.32 2.44 23.13
CA LYS A 317 6.76 3.35 24.15
C LYS A 317 5.63 4.26 23.63
N GLY A 318 5.60 4.55 22.32
CA GLY A 318 4.57 5.36 21.68
C GLY A 318 3.30 4.59 21.29
N VAL A 319 3.32 3.25 21.37
CA VAL A 319 2.18 2.43 20.94
C VAL A 319 0.88 2.72 21.72
N PRO A 320 0.88 2.87 23.05
CA PRO A 320 -0.35 3.18 23.78
C PRO A 320 -0.96 4.53 23.35
N GLU A 321 -0.16 5.59 23.27
CA GLU A 321 -0.63 6.91 22.85
C GLU A 321 -1.21 6.87 21.41
N PHE A 322 -0.55 6.17 20.50
CA PHE A 322 -1.05 6.06 19.14
C PHE A 322 -2.32 5.19 19.05
N ARG A 323 -2.45 4.16 19.90
CA ARG A 323 -3.70 3.38 20.03
C ARG A 323 -4.87 4.27 20.41
N ASP A 324 -4.70 5.14 21.41
CA ASP A 324 -5.74 6.08 21.83
C ASP A 324 -6.17 7.00 20.68
N LYS A 325 -5.23 7.40 19.81
CA LYS A 325 -5.56 8.16 18.59
C LYS A 325 -6.34 7.35 17.57
N LEU A 326 -5.96 6.08 17.38
CA LEU A 326 -6.70 5.16 16.49
C LEU A 326 -8.13 4.96 17.00
N ASP A 327 -8.30 4.69 18.30
CA ASP A 327 -9.60 4.45 18.91
C ASP A 327 -10.51 5.70 18.83
N ALA A 328 -9.93 6.90 18.92
CA ALA A 328 -10.67 8.17 18.83
C ALA A 328 -11.06 8.56 17.40
N LEU A 329 -10.27 8.19 16.39
CA LEU A 329 -10.40 8.71 15.02
C LEU A 329 -10.97 7.68 14.03
N LEU A 330 -10.76 6.38 14.27
CA LEU A 330 -11.27 5.35 13.35
C LEU A 330 -12.80 5.30 13.36
N PRO A 331 -13.44 5.01 12.21
CA PRO A 331 -14.88 4.80 12.17
C PRO A 331 -15.31 3.69 13.12
N GLN A 332 -16.43 3.89 13.83
CA GLN A 332 -17.01 2.86 14.72
C GLN A 332 -17.43 1.60 13.96
N HIS A 333 -17.79 1.73 12.70
CA HIS A 333 -18.18 0.63 11.83
C HIS A 333 -17.26 0.59 10.62
N ILE A 334 -16.54 -0.53 10.50
CA ILE A 334 -15.64 -0.82 9.38
C ILE A 334 -16.23 -1.97 8.56
N ASP A 335 -16.38 -1.76 7.27
CA ASP A 335 -16.81 -2.79 6.33
C ASP A 335 -15.65 -3.74 6.00
N TYR A 336 -15.44 -4.73 6.84
CA TYR A 336 -14.37 -5.72 6.68
C TYR A 336 -14.53 -6.60 5.44
N GLU A 337 -15.75 -6.75 4.90
CA GLU A 337 -16.00 -7.52 3.67
C GLU A 337 -15.20 -6.96 2.48
N ARG A 338 -14.90 -5.67 2.48
CA ARG A 338 -14.03 -5.04 1.48
C ARG A 338 -12.59 -5.54 1.53
N LEU A 339 -12.18 -6.15 2.62
CA LEU A 339 -10.81 -6.60 2.85
C LEU A 339 -10.64 -8.10 2.56
N VAL A 340 -11.70 -8.89 2.78
CA VAL A 340 -11.64 -10.36 2.73
C VAL A 340 -11.12 -10.86 1.39
N GLY A 341 -10.08 -11.71 1.45
CA GLY A 341 -9.46 -12.34 0.28
C GLY A 341 -8.65 -11.42 -0.63
N ARG A 342 -8.51 -10.12 -0.29
CA ARG A 342 -7.93 -9.09 -1.17
C ARG A 342 -6.87 -8.22 -0.53
N TYR A 343 -7.10 -7.79 0.69
CA TYR A 343 -6.12 -7.03 1.44
C TYR A 343 -4.99 -7.92 1.91
N ILE A 344 -3.76 -7.49 1.69
CA ILE A 344 -2.55 -8.16 2.16
C ILE A 344 -1.92 -7.33 3.28
N PRO A 345 -2.10 -7.69 4.55
CA PRO A 345 -1.51 -6.98 5.68
C PRO A 345 0.01 -7.08 5.71
N ASN A 346 0.68 -6.03 6.19
CA ASN A 346 2.15 -6.03 6.34
C ASN A 346 2.65 -7.12 7.31
N LEU A 347 1.87 -7.45 8.34
CA LEU A 347 2.32 -8.37 9.38
C LEU A 347 2.41 -9.82 8.91
N VAL A 348 1.47 -10.28 8.08
CA VAL A 348 1.35 -11.70 7.74
C VAL A 348 1.51 -11.99 6.24
N ALA A 349 1.50 -10.98 5.38
CA ALA A 349 1.70 -11.08 3.93
C ALA A 349 0.83 -12.15 3.22
N THR A 350 -0.35 -12.43 3.79
CA THR A 350 -1.37 -13.36 3.26
C THR A 350 -2.71 -12.63 3.14
N PRO A 351 -3.61 -13.03 2.22
CA PRO A 351 -4.91 -12.38 2.07
C PRO A 351 -5.71 -12.37 3.37
N PHE A 352 -6.24 -11.23 3.72
CA PHE A 352 -7.03 -11.01 4.92
C PHE A 352 -8.25 -11.95 4.97
N ALA A 353 -8.46 -12.58 6.13
CA ALA A 353 -9.59 -13.45 6.40
C ALA A 353 -10.24 -13.11 7.75
N MET A 354 -11.57 -13.16 7.79
CA MET A 354 -12.34 -12.96 9.04
C MET A 354 -12.45 -14.27 9.83
N THR A 355 -11.31 -14.82 10.25
CA THR A 355 -11.24 -16.06 11.03
C THR A 355 -10.46 -15.86 12.33
N LYS A 356 -10.73 -16.70 13.32
CA LYS A 356 -9.99 -16.66 14.59
C LYS A 356 -8.51 -17.00 14.40
N GLU A 357 -8.21 -17.91 13.48
CA GLU A 357 -6.86 -18.35 13.14
C GLU A 357 -6.07 -17.19 12.55
N PHE A 358 -6.67 -16.43 11.61
CA PHE A 358 -6.04 -15.27 11.02
C PHE A 358 -5.79 -14.16 12.06
N ALA A 359 -6.77 -13.89 12.94
CA ALA A 359 -6.60 -12.93 14.03
C ALA A 359 -5.49 -13.36 15.00
N ALA A 360 -5.40 -14.64 15.32
CA ALA A 360 -4.34 -15.19 16.18
C ALA A 360 -2.96 -15.08 15.53
N GLU A 361 -2.86 -15.22 14.20
CA GLU A 361 -1.60 -15.04 13.47
C GLU A 361 -1.11 -13.58 13.49
N ILE A 362 -2.02 -12.62 13.33
CA ILE A 362 -1.68 -11.17 13.43
C ILE A 362 -1.23 -10.78 14.85
N LEU A 363 -1.75 -11.44 15.89
CA LEU A 363 -1.46 -11.11 17.29
C LEU A 363 -0.17 -11.76 17.83
N LYS A 364 0.46 -12.64 17.09
CA LYS A 364 1.77 -13.25 17.44
C LYS A 364 2.92 -12.27 17.26
#